data_4dc06d2b72ee54cfe68c3d2ee139af66
#
_entry.id   4dc06d2b72ee54cfe68c3d2ee139af66
#
_cell.length_a   1.000
_cell.length_b   1.000
_cell.length_c   1.000
_cell.angle_alpha   90.00
_cell.angle_beta   90.00
_cell.angle_gamma   90.00
#
_symmetry.space_group_name_H-M   'P 1'
#
loop_
_entity.id
_entity.type
_entity.pdbx_description
1 polymer ?
#
loop_
_entity_poly.entity_id
_entity_poly.type
_entity_poly.pdbx_seq_one_letter_code
_entity_poly.pdbx_strand_id
1 'polypeptide(L)'
;CFIEDCGYTSVWDEFCHVFKRDYGLSTFPILHLSSMLCKWKYDWSFQEASSIKQVKKSHLPMFFIHGDKDDYVPTWMVYELYNAKPQPKELWIVPNAGHDDSYRLYREEYTEKVKQFTDKYIQ
;
A
#
# COMPACT_ATOMS: atom_id res chain seq x y z
N CYS A 1 7.51 -15.58 2.86
CA CYS A 1 7.27 -14.50 1.88
C CYS A 1 6.05 -13.67 2.29
N PHE A 2 5.82 -12.57 1.61
CA PHE A 2 4.72 -11.64 1.88
C PHE A 2 4.11 -11.17 0.56
N ILE A 3 2.78 -11.09 0.50
CA ILE A 3 2.04 -10.54 -0.64
C ILE A 3 1.32 -9.31 -0.15
N GLU A 4 1.49 -8.21 -0.85
CA GLU A 4 0.87 -6.93 -0.57
C GLU A 4 0.02 -6.56 -1.78
N ASP A 5 -1.28 -6.35 -1.57
CA ASP A 5 -2.24 -5.97 -2.58
C ASP A 5 -2.91 -4.66 -2.20
N CYS A 6 -2.78 -3.65 -3.06
CA CYS A 6 -3.31 -2.29 -2.90
C CYS A 6 -2.84 -1.57 -1.61
N GLY A 7 -1.57 -1.74 -1.23
CA GLY A 7 -1.05 -1.13 0.00
C GLY A 7 -0.64 0.34 -0.16
N TYR A 8 -0.72 1.07 0.94
CA TYR A 8 -0.37 2.48 1.02
C TYR A 8 0.98 2.73 1.72
N THR A 9 1.60 3.86 1.41
CA THR A 9 2.94 4.25 1.92
C THR A 9 2.94 4.55 3.41
N SER A 10 1.90 5.26 3.89
CA SER A 10 1.66 5.56 5.30
C SER A 10 0.19 5.92 5.52
N VAL A 11 -0.28 5.80 6.76
CA VAL A 11 -1.63 6.29 7.14
C VAL A 11 -1.76 7.79 6.86
N TRP A 12 -0.68 8.56 7.03
CA TRP A 12 -0.67 9.98 6.72
C TRP A 12 -0.91 10.27 5.23
N ASP A 13 -0.17 9.60 4.35
CA ASP A 13 -0.27 9.84 2.91
C ASP A 13 -1.64 9.43 2.37
N GLU A 14 -2.15 8.27 2.85
CA GLU A 14 -3.48 7.79 2.49
C GLU A 14 -4.57 8.76 2.96
N PHE A 15 -4.55 9.20 4.21
CA PHE A 15 -5.52 10.17 4.71
C PHE A 15 -5.42 11.52 4.00
N CYS A 16 -4.23 11.98 3.65
CA CYS A 16 -4.06 13.20 2.86
C CYS A 16 -4.71 13.05 1.48
N HIS A 17 -4.55 11.90 0.83
CA HIS A 17 -5.16 11.62 -0.46
C HIS A 17 -6.68 11.58 -0.37
N VAL A 18 -7.23 10.73 0.48
CA VAL A 18 -8.67 10.55 0.68
C VAL A 18 -9.33 11.87 1.09
N PHE A 19 -8.72 12.61 2.01
CA PHE A 19 -9.26 13.88 2.49
C PHE A 19 -9.36 14.94 1.39
N LYS A 20 -8.36 14.99 0.52
CA LYS A 20 -8.37 15.86 -0.65
C LYS A 20 -9.36 15.40 -1.72
N ARG A 21 -9.41 14.09 -2.01
CA ARG A 21 -10.27 13.49 -3.03
C ARG A 21 -11.75 13.65 -2.67
N ASP A 22 -12.13 13.27 -1.44
CA ASP A 22 -13.55 13.15 -1.06
C ASP A 22 -14.15 14.47 -0.57
N TYR A 23 -13.33 15.31 0.08
CA TYR A 23 -13.79 16.56 0.67
C TYR A 23 -13.25 17.81 -0.01
N GLY A 24 -12.24 17.71 -0.87
CA GLY A 24 -11.61 18.87 -1.52
C GLY A 24 -10.93 19.84 -0.54
N LEU A 25 -10.66 19.40 0.71
CA LEU A 25 -10.18 20.26 1.78
C LEU A 25 -8.66 20.16 1.98
N SER A 26 -8.08 21.21 2.56
CA SER A 26 -6.71 21.19 3.03
C SER A 26 -6.57 20.24 4.23
N THR A 27 -5.45 19.51 4.26
CA THR A 27 -5.11 18.63 5.39
C THR A 27 -4.90 19.38 6.70
N PHE A 28 -4.43 20.64 6.61
CA PHE A 28 -4.30 21.54 7.76
C PHE A 28 -5.58 22.35 7.98
N PRO A 29 -6.06 22.51 9.23
CA PRO A 29 -5.50 21.97 10.47
C PRO A 29 -6.02 20.58 10.87
N ILE A 30 -7.08 20.07 10.19
CA ILE A 30 -7.91 18.95 10.66
C ILE A 30 -7.08 17.67 10.83
N LEU A 31 -6.39 17.21 9.80
CA LEU A 31 -5.60 15.96 9.89
C LEU A 31 -4.44 16.07 10.88
N HIS A 32 -3.84 17.27 11.00
CA HIS A 32 -2.78 17.50 11.98
C HIS A 32 -3.30 17.37 13.41
N LEU A 33 -4.44 18.01 13.72
CA LEU A 33 -5.07 17.91 15.03
C LEU A 33 -5.53 16.48 15.33
N SER A 34 -6.11 15.79 14.34
CA SER A 34 -6.51 14.39 14.48
C SER A 34 -5.33 13.48 14.77
N SER A 35 -4.20 13.66 14.06
CA SER A 35 -2.97 12.90 14.30
C SER A 35 -2.39 13.18 15.69
N MET A 36 -2.42 14.44 16.15
CA MET A 36 -2.00 14.80 17.52
C MET A 36 -2.89 14.18 18.59
N LEU A 37 -4.21 14.19 18.40
CA LEU A 37 -5.15 13.55 19.32
C LEU A 37 -4.96 12.03 19.36
N CYS A 38 -4.70 11.41 18.19
CA CYS A 38 -4.38 10.00 18.09
C CYS A 38 -3.11 9.68 18.88
N LYS A 39 -2.05 10.48 18.73
CA LYS A 39 -0.82 10.35 19.50
C LYS A 39 -1.04 10.46 20.99
N TRP A 40 -1.79 11.46 21.41
CA TRP A 40 -2.10 11.68 22.82
C TRP A 40 -2.92 10.53 23.46
N LYS A 41 -3.90 10.00 22.71
CA LYS A 41 -4.84 9.01 23.26
C LYS A 41 -4.33 7.56 23.10
N TYR A 42 -3.63 7.26 22.02
CA TYR A 42 -3.27 5.89 21.63
C TYR A 42 -1.76 5.65 21.48
N ASP A 43 -0.95 6.66 21.77
CA ASP A 43 0.53 6.63 21.69
C ASP A 43 1.11 6.35 20.30
N TRP A 44 0.37 6.60 19.22
CA TRP A 44 0.88 6.61 17.85
C TRP A 44 0.26 7.73 17.01
N SER A 45 1.02 8.25 16.06
CA SER A 45 0.57 9.27 15.10
C SER A 45 0.40 8.67 13.71
N PHE A 46 -0.37 9.35 12.85
CA PHE A 46 -0.56 8.92 11.45
C PHE A 46 0.76 8.84 10.69
N GLN A 47 1.74 9.68 11.00
CA GLN A 47 3.07 9.70 10.39
C GLN A 47 3.96 8.56 10.88
N GLU A 48 3.74 8.04 12.09
CA GLU A 48 4.47 6.90 12.64
C GLU A 48 4.01 5.58 12.00
N ALA A 49 2.72 5.45 11.65
CA ALA A 49 2.15 4.31 10.96
C ALA A 49 2.54 4.33 9.47
N SER A 50 3.75 3.87 9.18
CA SER A 50 4.37 3.97 7.86
C SER A 50 4.81 2.61 7.33
N SER A 51 4.15 2.15 6.26
CA SER A 51 4.49 0.92 5.55
C SER A 51 5.87 1.02 4.89
N ILE A 52 6.23 2.18 4.34
CA ILE A 52 7.57 2.42 3.76
C ILE A 52 8.68 2.15 4.79
N LYS A 53 8.51 2.60 6.03
CA LYS A 53 9.51 2.36 7.08
C LYS A 53 9.65 0.87 7.42
N GLN A 54 8.58 0.09 7.28
CA GLN A 54 8.61 -1.34 7.57
C GLN A 54 9.18 -2.15 6.39
N VAL A 55 8.76 -1.87 5.16
CA VAL A 55 9.27 -2.59 3.98
C VAL A 55 10.78 -2.37 3.80
N LYS A 56 11.31 -1.20 4.15
CA LYS A 56 12.77 -0.93 4.15
C LYS A 56 13.56 -1.86 5.06
N LYS A 57 12.97 -2.32 6.15
CA LYS A 57 13.63 -3.19 7.14
C LYS A 57 13.42 -4.68 6.84
N SER A 58 12.42 -5.00 6.02
CA SER A 58 12.05 -6.39 5.75
C SER A 58 13.03 -7.03 4.78
N HIS A 59 13.55 -8.20 5.12
CA HIS A 59 14.33 -9.06 4.23
C HIS A 59 13.51 -10.21 3.64
N LEU A 60 12.23 -10.33 4.03
CA LEU A 60 11.34 -11.35 3.47
C LEU A 60 11.05 -11.05 1.99
N PRO A 61 10.97 -12.09 1.14
CA PRO A 61 10.48 -11.92 -0.22
C PRO A 61 9.10 -11.26 -0.23
N MET A 62 8.92 -10.22 -1.05
CA MET A 62 7.65 -9.50 -1.17
C MET A 62 7.19 -9.42 -2.62
N PHE A 63 5.92 -9.71 -2.84
CA PHE A 63 5.22 -9.50 -4.10
C PHE A 63 4.18 -8.40 -3.92
N PHE A 64 4.33 -7.34 -4.70
CA PHE A 64 3.45 -6.19 -4.72
C PHE A 64 2.48 -6.31 -5.89
N ILE A 65 1.19 -6.14 -5.62
CA ILE A 65 0.11 -6.17 -6.61
C ILE A 65 -0.68 -4.87 -6.47
N HIS A 66 -1.01 -4.19 -7.58
CA HIS A 66 -1.76 -2.95 -7.51
C HIS A 66 -2.48 -2.66 -8.82
N GLY A 67 -3.70 -2.13 -8.77
CA GLY A 67 -4.42 -1.69 -9.94
C GLY A 67 -3.89 -0.39 -10.54
N ASP A 68 -3.83 -0.27 -11.86
CA ASP A 68 -3.39 0.97 -12.53
C ASP A 68 -4.46 2.07 -12.52
N LYS A 69 -5.70 1.73 -12.13
CA LYS A 69 -6.84 2.65 -11.99
C LYS A 69 -7.30 2.81 -10.54
N ASP A 70 -6.45 2.42 -9.59
CA ASP A 70 -6.75 2.60 -8.17
C ASP A 70 -6.71 4.09 -7.82
N ASP A 71 -7.87 4.65 -7.53
CA ASP A 71 -8.05 6.05 -7.11
C ASP A 71 -8.30 6.16 -5.60
N TYR A 72 -8.48 5.04 -4.92
CA TYR A 72 -8.60 5.00 -3.45
C TYR A 72 -7.22 5.00 -2.80
N VAL A 73 -6.38 4.01 -3.13
CA VAL A 73 -4.95 4.02 -2.83
C VAL A 73 -4.20 4.27 -4.13
N PRO A 74 -3.70 5.48 -4.38
CA PRO A 74 -3.11 5.82 -5.67
C PRO A 74 -1.94 4.92 -6.06
N THR A 75 -1.90 4.49 -7.31
CA THR A 75 -0.87 3.57 -7.85
C THR A 75 0.57 4.04 -7.61
N TRP A 76 0.81 5.36 -7.48
CA TRP A 76 2.16 5.85 -7.17
C TRP A 76 2.70 5.31 -5.82
N MET A 77 1.81 4.99 -4.88
CA MET A 77 2.22 4.51 -3.54
C MET A 77 2.89 3.13 -3.62
N VAL A 78 2.41 2.23 -4.47
CA VAL A 78 3.06 0.92 -4.62
C VAL A 78 4.45 1.05 -5.26
N TYR A 79 4.66 2.01 -6.16
CA TYR A 79 6.00 2.24 -6.72
C TYR A 79 6.98 2.71 -5.65
N GLU A 80 6.55 3.56 -4.72
CA GLU A 80 7.39 3.99 -3.61
C GLU A 80 7.70 2.83 -2.64
N LEU A 81 6.70 2.02 -2.31
CA LEU A 81 6.89 0.81 -1.48
C LEU A 81 7.86 -0.16 -2.16
N TYR A 82 7.63 -0.46 -3.45
CA TYR A 82 8.49 -1.34 -4.22
C TYR A 82 9.93 -0.81 -4.27
N ASN A 83 10.12 0.47 -4.57
CA ASN A 83 11.46 1.07 -4.63
C ASN A 83 12.18 1.04 -3.28
N ALA A 84 11.44 1.25 -2.19
CA ALA A 84 11.99 1.25 -0.83
C ALA A 84 12.37 -0.15 -0.32
N LYS A 85 11.72 -1.21 -0.82
CA LYS A 85 11.94 -2.59 -0.40
C LYS A 85 13.25 -3.15 -0.95
N PRO A 86 14.16 -3.70 -0.09
CA PRO A 86 15.31 -4.48 -0.56
C PRO A 86 14.88 -5.77 -1.29
N GLN A 87 15.78 -6.32 -2.10
CA GLN A 87 15.54 -7.64 -2.72
C GLN A 87 15.41 -8.75 -1.63
N PRO A 88 14.69 -9.86 -1.92
CA PRO A 88 13.94 -10.14 -3.16
C PRO A 88 12.55 -9.49 -3.18
N LYS A 89 12.15 -9.00 -4.33
CA LYS A 89 10.84 -8.37 -4.54
C LYS A 89 10.35 -8.53 -5.97
N GLU A 90 9.03 -8.58 -6.15
CA GLU A 90 8.35 -8.62 -7.45
C GLU A 90 7.21 -7.60 -7.45
N LEU A 91 6.81 -7.13 -8.63
CA LEU A 91 5.73 -6.16 -8.81
C LEU A 91 4.86 -6.56 -9.99
N TRP A 92 3.56 -6.49 -9.79
CA TRP A 92 2.57 -6.62 -10.86
C TRP A 92 1.56 -5.47 -10.78
N ILE A 93 1.59 -4.61 -11.81
CA ILE A 93 0.57 -3.58 -12.00
C ILE A 93 -0.53 -4.18 -12.86
N VAL A 94 -1.74 -4.23 -12.31
CA VAL A 94 -2.90 -4.89 -12.92
C VAL A 94 -3.63 -3.90 -13.82
N PRO A 95 -3.68 -4.13 -15.15
CA PRO A 95 -4.29 -3.18 -16.06
C PRO A 95 -5.80 -3.05 -15.83
N ASN A 96 -6.30 -1.81 -15.88
CA ASN A 96 -7.71 -1.45 -15.71
C ASN A 96 -8.35 -1.90 -14.38
N ALA A 97 -7.57 -2.28 -13.38
CA ALA A 97 -8.05 -2.61 -12.05
C ALA A 97 -8.11 -1.35 -11.17
N GLY A 98 -9.23 -1.16 -10.50
CA GLY A 98 -9.39 -0.21 -9.40
C GLY A 98 -8.91 -0.79 -8.07
N HIS A 99 -9.33 -0.14 -6.97
CA HIS A 99 -9.01 -0.62 -5.63
C HIS A 99 -9.65 -2.00 -5.38
N ASP A 100 -8.84 -2.96 -4.94
CA ASP A 100 -9.27 -4.34 -4.64
C ASP A 100 -9.89 -5.13 -5.81
N ASP A 101 -9.68 -4.65 -7.05
CA ASP A 101 -10.24 -5.28 -8.25
C ASP A 101 -9.32 -6.32 -8.90
N SER A 102 -8.05 -6.39 -8.49
CA SER A 102 -7.03 -7.23 -9.13
C SER A 102 -7.45 -8.70 -9.23
N TYR A 103 -7.87 -9.29 -8.13
CA TYR A 103 -8.35 -10.67 -8.09
C TYR A 103 -9.67 -10.85 -8.84
N ARG A 104 -10.59 -9.90 -8.73
CA ARG A 104 -11.91 -9.98 -9.37
C ARG A 104 -11.82 -9.98 -10.90
N LEU A 105 -10.94 -9.13 -11.46
CA LEU A 105 -10.80 -8.98 -12.91
C LEU A 105 -9.89 -10.04 -13.54
N TYR A 106 -8.85 -10.48 -12.82
CA TYR A 106 -7.82 -11.38 -13.35
C TYR A 106 -7.60 -12.61 -12.47
N ARG A 107 -8.68 -13.26 -12.04
CA ARG A 107 -8.67 -14.33 -11.04
C ARG A 107 -7.66 -15.45 -11.33
N GLU A 108 -7.61 -15.94 -12.56
CA GLU A 108 -6.72 -17.04 -12.95
C GLU A 108 -5.26 -16.57 -12.93
N GLU A 109 -4.97 -15.44 -13.58
CA GLU A 109 -3.63 -14.87 -13.62
C GLU A 109 -3.12 -14.47 -12.22
N TYR A 110 -3.99 -13.87 -11.42
CA TYR A 110 -3.67 -13.51 -10.02
C TYR A 110 -3.29 -14.76 -9.22
N THR A 111 -4.12 -15.80 -9.28
CA THR A 111 -3.87 -17.05 -8.56
C THR A 111 -2.57 -17.71 -9.02
N GLU A 112 -2.31 -17.74 -10.32
CA GLU A 112 -1.08 -18.32 -10.88
C GLU A 112 0.16 -17.54 -10.45
N LYS A 113 0.15 -16.21 -10.54
CA LYS A 113 1.29 -15.35 -10.10
C LYS A 113 1.57 -15.50 -8.61
N VAL A 114 0.52 -15.48 -7.78
CA VAL A 114 0.65 -15.69 -6.33
C VAL A 114 1.23 -17.06 -6.03
N LYS A 115 0.73 -18.10 -6.70
CA LYS A 115 1.25 -19.46 -6.55
C LYS A 115 2.72 -19.57 -6.96
N GLN A 116 3.08 -19.06 -8.14
CA GLN A 116 4.46 -19.06 -8.63
C GLN A 116 5.42 -18.36 -7.65
N PHE A 117 4.99 -17.21 -7.11
CA PHE A 117 5.78 -16.48 -6.12
C PHE A 117 5.91 -17.27 -4.82
N THR A 118 4.81 -17.84 -4.30
CA THR A 118 4.85 -18.62 -3.05
C THR A 118 5.69 -19.88 -3.21
N ASP A 119 5.52 -20.64 -4.30
CA ASP A 119 6.28 -21.87 -4.57
C ASP A 119 7.80 -21.62 -4.67
N LYS A 120 8.19 -20.43 -5.13
CA LYS A 120 9.60 -20.01 -5.20
C LYS A 120 10.26 -19.80 -3.84
N TYR A 121 9.49 -19.39 -2.82
CA TYR A 121 10.02 -18.96 -1.52
C TYR A 121 9.51 -19.75 -0.33
N ILE A 122 8.54 -20.63 -0.51
CA ILE A 122 8.02 -21.54 0.54
C ILE A 122 8.27 -22.96 0.06
N GLN A 123 9.24 -23.61 0.69
CA GLN A 123 9.54 -25.03 0.48
C GLN A 123 8.95 -25.83 1.63
#